data_0493b856fe3d3a70575f922bbcbcd433
#
_entry.id   0493b856fe3d3a70575f922bbcbcd433
#
_cell.length_a   1.000
_cell.length_b   1.000
_cell.length_c   1.000
_cell.angle_alpha   90.00
_cell.angle_beta   90.00
_cell.angle_gamma   90.00
#
_symmetry.space_group_name_H-M   'P 1'
#
loop_
_entity.id
_entity.type
_entity.pdbx_description
1 polymer ?
#
loop_
_entity_poly.entity_id
_entity_poly.type
_entity_poly.pdbx_seq_one_letter_code
_entity_poly.pdbx_strand_id
1 'polypeptide(L)' 'MKVKEKDYEDIYDCIVTGQVPPDVINEYFQDKNFHRYYILRSKQSAEDEEYLKELKEKL' A
#
# COMPACT_ATOMS: atom_id res chain seq x y z
N MET A 1 -3.33 -18.56 3.22
CA MET A 1 -2.36 -18.33 2.15
C MET A 1 -1.17 -17.55 2.70
N LYS A 2 0.03 -18.06 2.52
CA LYS A 2 1.23 -17.37 2.97
C LYS A 2 1.73 -16.41 1.90
N VAL A 3 1.72 -15.13 2.20
CA VAL A 3 2.23 -14.10 1.31
C VAL A 3 3.71 -13.89 1.62
N LYS A 4 4.57 -13.99 0.61
CA LYS A 4 6.00 -13.77 0.77
C LYS A 4 6.28 -12.27 0.86
N GLU A 5 7.26 -11.89 1.70
CA GLU A 5 7.62 -10.48 1.90
C GLU A 5 7.94 -9.75 0.59
N LYS A 6 8.63 -10.41 -0.32
CA LYS A 6 8.99 -9.80 -1.61
C LYS A 6 7.80 -9.58 -2.52
N ASP A 7 6.66 -10.22 -2.25
CA ASP A 7 5.44 -10.06 -3.06
C ASP A 7 4.54 -8.96 -2.52
N TYR A 8 4.82 -8.42 -1.35
CA TYR A 8 4.02 -7.37 -0.72
C TYR A 8 3.89 -6.13 -1.61
N GLU A 9 4.95 -5.71 -2.23
CA GLU A 9 4.95 -4.54 -3.11
C GLU A 9 4.04 -4.74 -4.31
N ASP A 10 4.14 -5.91 -4.95
CA ASP A 10 3.30 -6.23 -6.10
C ASP A 10 1.82 -6.30 -5.71
N ILE A 11 1.53 -6.92 -4.57
CA ILE A 11 0.16 -7.03 -4.07
C ILE A 11 -0.40 -5.64 -3.74
N TYR A 12 0.40 -4.81 -3.11
CA TYR A 12 0.01 -3.43 -2.80
C TYR A 12 -0.35 -2.67 -4.07
N ASP A 13 0.49 -2.73 -5.09
CA ASP A 13 0.23 -2.08 -6.36
C ASP A 13 -1.06 -2.57 -7.01
N CYS A 14 -1.30 -3.88 -6.98
CA CYS A 14 -2.52 -4.47 -7.53
C CYS A 14 -3.77 -3.98 -6.79
N ILE A 15 -3.70 -3.83 -5.48
CA ILE A 15 -4.81 -3.32 -4.68
C ILE A 15 -5.11 -1.86 -5.02
N VAL A 16 -4.07 -1.04 -5.08
CA VAL A 16 -4.21 0.40 -5.35
C VAL A 16 -4.75 0.67 -6.75
N THR A 17 -4.34 -0.15 -7.73
CA THR A 17 -4.81 -0.02 -9.11
C THR A 17 -6.17 -0.67 -9.36
N GLY A 18 -6.74 -1.33 -8.35
CA GLY A 18 -8.06 -1.95 -8.46
C GLY A 18 -8.07 -3.27 -9.21
N GLN A 19 -6.94 -3.94 -9.34
CA GLN A 19 -6.83 -5.22 -10.03
C GLN A 19 -7.22 -6.41 -9.16
N VAL A 20 -7.37 -6.20 -7.85
CA VAL A 20 -7.69 -7.26 -6.90
C VAL A 20 -9.13 -7.09 -6.41
N PRO A 21 -9.97 -8.14 -6.47
CA PRO A 21 -11.33 -8.05 -5.96
C PRO A 21 -11.36 -7.93 -4.43
N PRO A 22 -12.44 -7.32 -3.86
CA PRO A 22 -12.53 -7.10 -2.42
C PRO A 22 -12.37 -8.36 -1.56
N ASP A 23 -12.88 -9.49 -2.03
CA ASP A 23 -12.77 -10.75 -1.31
C ASP A 23 -11.32 -11.17 -1.11
N VAL A 24 -10.51 -11.00 -2.16
CA VAL A 24 -9.09 -11.34 -2.12
C VAL A 24 -8.32 -10.34 -1.26
N ILE A 25 -8.70 -9.07 -1.29
CA ILE A 25 -8.10 -8.05 -0.44
C ILE A 25 -8.28 -8.42 1.04
N ASN A 26 -9.48 -8.84 1.42
CA ASN A 26 -9.76 -9.27 2.79
C ASN A 26 -8.89 -10.45 3.21
N GLU A 27 -8.67 -11.41 2.30
CA GLU A 27 -7.79 -12.55 2.58
C GLU A 27 -6.35 -12.09 2.85
N TYR A 28 -5.83 -11.16 2.05
CA TYR A 28 -4.49 -10.63 2.28
C TYR A 28 -4.39 -9.88 3.60
N PHE A 29 -5.42 -9.14 3.99
CA PHE A 29 -5.43 -8.40 5.25
C PHE A 29 -5.51 -9.30 6.48
N GLN A 30 -5.87 -10.55 6.33
CA GLN A 30 -5.80 -11.52 7.43
C GLN A 30 -4.36 -11.85 7.80
N ASP A 31 -3.43 -11.68 6.88
CA ASP A 31 -2.00 -11.76 7.18
C ASP A 31 -1.58 -10.47 7.88
N LYS A 32 -1.25 -10.58 9.17
CA LYS A 32 -0.89 -9.43 10.00
C LYS A 32 0.33 -8.68 9.46
N ASN A 33 1.29 -9.39 8.92
CA ASN A 33 2.50 -8.79 8.37
C ASN A 33 2.20 -7.97 7.12
N PHE A 34 1.37 -8.48 6.24
CA PHE A 34 0.96 -7.75 5.05
C PHE A 34 0.10 -6.54 5.40
N HIS A 35 -0.84 -6.71 6.33
CA HIS A 35 -1.71 -5.62 6.76
C HIS A 35 -0.88 -4.45 7.31
N ARG A 36 0.12 -4.77 8.12
CA ARG A 36 1.05 -3.77 8.66
C ARG A 36 1.82 -3.07 7.56
N TYR A 37 2.33 -3.83 6.60
CA TYR A 37 3.03 -3.28 5.44
C TYR A 37 2.13 -2.32 4.66
N TYR A 38 0.89 -2.71 4.42
CA TYR A 38 -0.06 -1.89 3.69
C TYR A 38 -0.30 -0.54 4.39
N ILE A 39 -0.50 -0.56 5.70
CA ILE A 39 -0.72 0.66 6.48
C ILE A 39 0.50 1.57 6.41
N LEU A 40 1.69 1.03 6.61
CA LEU A 40 2.93 1.80 6.56
C LEU A 40 3.17 2.40 5.17
N ARG A 41 2.91 1.63 4.15
CA ARG A 41 3.08 2.07 2.77
C ARG A 41 2.10 3.20 2.42
N SER A 42 0.86 3.09 2.86
CA SER A 42 -0.15 4.12 2.65
C SER A 42 0.21 5.44 3.33
N LYS A 43 0.72 5.37 4.54
CA LYS A 43 1.18 6.57 5.27
C LYS A 43 2.36 7.23 4.58
N GLN A 44 3.32 6.43 4.14
CA GLN A 44 4.49 6.93 3.44
C GLN A 44 4.11 7.64 2.15
N SER A 45 3.17 7.08 1.40
CA SER A 45 2.69 7.70 0.16
C SER A 45 2.02 9.04 0.43
N ALA A 46 1.20 9.13 1.49
CA ALA A 46 0.55 10.38 1.87
C ALA A 46 1.56 11.44 2.28
N GLU A 47 2.58 11.07 3.05
CA GLU A 47 3.65 11.98 3.46
C GLU A 47 4.44 12.50 2.25
N ASP A 48 4.74 11.63 1.30
CA ASP A 48 5.44 12.02 0.09
C ASP A 48 4.62 13.01 -0.75
N GLU A 49 3.32 12.82 -0.85
CA GLU A 49 2.44 13.73 -1.57
C GLU A 49 2.39 15.11 -0.91
N GLU A 50 2.31 15.16 0.41
CA GLU A 50 2.34 16.43 1.15
C GLU A 50 3.66 17.14 0.97
N TYR A 51 4.76 16.40 1.01
CA TYR A 51 6.09 16.95 0.80
C TYR A 51 6.23 17.57 -0.59
N LEU A 52 5.78 16.86 -1.61
CA LEU A 52 5.82 17.34 -2.99
C LEU A 52 4.94 18.59 -3.17
N LYS A 53 3.80 18.64 -2.50
CA LYS A 53 2.90 19.79 -2.53
C LYS A 53 3.55 21.03 -1.93
N GLU A 54 4.22 20.85 -0.80
CA GLU A 54 4.95 21.94 -0.14
C GLU A 54 6.07 22.49 -1.04
N LEU A 55 6.79 21.61 -1.72
CA LEU A 55 7.85 22.02 -2.62
C LEU A 55 7.31 22.83 -3.79
N LYS A 56 6.16 22.48 -4.32
CA LYS A 56 5.51 23.20 -5.40
C LYS A 56 5.05 24.58 -4.98
N GLU A 57 4.56 24.72 -3.76
CA GLU A 57 4.12 26.00 -3.24
C GLU A 57 5.27 26.98 -2.99
N LYS A 58 6.46 26.45 -2.71
CA LYS A 58 7.66 27.28 -2.48
C LYS A 58 8.34 27.71 -3.78
N LEU A 59 8.00 27.09 -4.86
CA LEU A 59 8.52 27.46 -6.18
C LEU A 59 7.60 28.47 -6.86
#